data_a1e34462a419db2e44d4f71986460b3c
#
_entry.id   a1e34462a419db2e44d4f71986460b3c
#
_cell.length_a   1.000
_cell.length_b   1.000
_cell.length_c   1.000
_cell.angle_alpha   90.00
_cell.angle_beta   90.00
_cell.angle_gamma   90.00
#
_symmetry.space_group_name_H-M   'P 1'
#
loop_
_entity.id
_entity.type
_entity.pdbx_description
1 polymer ?
#
loop_
_entity_poly.entity_id
_entity_poly.type
_entity_poly.pdbx_seq_one_letter_code
_entity_poly.pdbx_strand_id
1 'polypeptide(L)'
;MAAELSANKPLKIRRVWARMARLWPLWTRCVPMKIVVDENMPHACELFAEFGEVVPLPGRQIGAADLQDADVLLVRSVTRVDAGLLASCPRLAFVGTATIGTDHIDTALLAERGIPFFSAPGCNKYSVGDYVLSALLVLAERHELSLDQMSLAVIGAGNTGESVAGKAEALGMKVLRCDPPLARSGAAGDFVDYRTALDA
;
A
#
# COMPACT_ATOMS: atom_id res chain seq x y z
N MET A 1 -18.31 -1.63 24.45
CA MET A 1 -18.66 -1.69 23.03
C MET A 1 -17.44 -1.76 22.09
N ALA A 2 -16.40 -0.93 22.23
CA ALA A 2 -15.20 -1.03 21.36
C ALA A 2 -14.32 -2.27 21.60
N ALA A 3 -14.29 -2.82 22.81
CA ALA A 3 -13.51 -4.01 23.16
C ALA A 3 -14.11 -5.32 22.61
N GLU A 4 -15.43 -5.39 22.48
CA GLU A 4 -16.13 -6.57 21.97
C GLU A 4 -16.04 -6.72 20.43
N LEU A 5 -15.97 -5.61 19.67
CA LEU A 5 -15.76 -5.61 18.24
C LEU A 5 -14.38 -6.12 17.80
N SER A 6 -13.40 -6.14 18.73
CA SER A 6 -12.02 -6.55 18.46
C SER A 6 -11.79 -8.07 18.56
N ALA A 7 -12.64 -8.80 19.29
CA ALA A 7 -12.35 -10.19 19.67
C ALA A 7 -12.41 -11.20 18.51
N ASN A 8 -13.14 -10.90 17.44
CA ASN A 8 -13.43 -11.85 16.34
C ASN A 8 -12.74 -11.52 15.00
N LYS A 9 -11.75 -10.60 14.98
CA LYS A 9 -11.05 -10.20 13.75
C LYS A 9 -9.64 -10.82 13.66
N PRO A 10 -9.14 -11.13 12.45
CA PRO A 10 -7.81 -11.72 12.27
C PRO A 10 -6.70 -10.88 12.90
N LEU A 11 -5.64 -11.50 13.39
CA LEU A 11 -4.53 -10.88 14.14
C LEU A 11 -3.91 -9.64 13.44
N LYS A 12 -3.88 -9.60 12.11
CA LYS A 12 -3.38 -8.46 11.34
C LYS A 12 -4.28 -7.22 11.50
N ILE A 13 -5.59 -7.41 11.54
CA ILE A 13 -6.56 -6.32 11.73
C ILE A 13 -6.48 -5.78 13.16
N ARG A 14 -6.24 -6.66 14.17
CA ARG A 14 -6.08 -6.23 15.58
C ARG A 14 -4.88 -5.30 15.78
N ARG A 15 -3.77 -5.48 15.05
CA ARG A 15 -2.60 -4.58 15.12
C ARG A 15 -2.85 -3.21 14.50
N VAL A 16 -3.66 -3.14 13.44
CA VAL A 16 -4.11 -1.88 12.85
C VAL A 16 -5.03 -1.16 13.83
N TRP A 17 -5.99 -1.86 14.44
CA TRP A 17 -6.89 -1.30 15.44
C TRP A 17 -6.16 -0.80 16.70
N ALA A 18 -5.16 -1.52 17.19
CA ALA A 18 -4.36 -1.07 18.34
C ALA A 18 -3.55 0.20 18.04
N ARG A 19 -3.12 0.41 16.79
CA ARG A 19 -2.48 1.67 16.35
C ARG A 19 -3.51 2.77 16.13
N MET A 20 -4.69 2.45 15.60
CA MET A 20 -5.82 3.39 15.46
C MET A 20 -6.43 3.77 16.82
N ALA A 21 -6.22 2.99 17.88
CA ALA A 21 -6.66 3.34 19.25
C ALA A 21 -6.01 4.64 19.76
N ARG A 22 -4.89 5.09 19.19
CA ARG A 22 -4.34 6.44 19.45
C ARG A 22 -5.20 7.56 18.86
N LEU A 23 -6.10 7.23 17.92
CA LEU A 23 -7.11 8.12 17.37
C LEU A 23 -8.41 8.13 18.20
N TRP A 24 -8.45 7.36 19.30
CA TRP A 24 -9.60 7.28 20.22
C TRP A 24 -10.13 8.65 20.67
N PRO A 25 -9.30 9.69 20.93
CA PRO A 25 -9.82 11.01 21.25
C PRO A 25 -10.67 11.65 20.14
N LEU A 26 -10.50 11.24 18.89
CA LEU A 26 -11.30 11.75 17.76
C LEU A 26 -12.70 11.13 17.74
N TRP A 27 -12.86 9.91 18.22
CA TRP A 27 -14.15 9.19 18.25
C TRP A 27 -15.09 9.67 19.36
N THR A 28 -14.58 10.42 20.33
CA THR A 28 -15.37 11.02 21.41
C THR A 28 -15.92 12.41 21.03
N ARG A 29 -15.58 12.93 19.85
CA ARG A 29 -16.14 14.19 19.35
C ARG A 29 -17.59 13.98 18.90
N CYS A 30 -18.50 14.81 19.37
CA CYS A 30 -19.89 14.87 18.91
C CYS A 30 -20.04 15.42 17.47
N VAL A 31 -18.93 15.73 16.79
CA VAL A 31 -18.89 16.24 15.42
C VAL A 31 -18.31 15.16 14.53
N PRO A 32 -18.97 14.77 13.43
CA PRO A 32 -18.43 13.80 12.48
C PRO A 32 -17.09 14.28 11.94
N MET A 33 -16.15 13.34 11.76
CA MET A 33 -14.83 13.63 11.17
C MET A 33 -15.02 14.04 9.70
N LYS A 34 -14.23 15.00 9.23
CA LYS A 34 -14.12 15.31 7.80
C LYS A 34 -12.93 14.54 7.22
N ILE A 35 -13.22 13.67 6.26
CA ILE A 35 -12.27 12.76 5.64
C ILE A 35 -12.12 13.14 4.18
N VAL A 36 -11.01 13.79 3.83
CA VAL A 36 -10.69 14.12 2.42
C VAL A 36 -10.01 12.91 1.79
N VAL A 37 -10.53 12.45 0.64
CA VAL A 37 -10.02 11.29 -0.07
C VAL A 37 -9.77 11.57 -1.55
N ASP A 38 -8.76 10.93 -2.14
CA ASP A 38 -8.60 10.88 -3.60
C ASP A 38 -9.78 10.13 -4.21
N GLU A 39 -10.52 10.77 -5.12
CA GLU A 39 -11.72 10.23 -5.77
C GLU A 39 -11.49 8.89 -6.48
N ASN A 40 -10.26 8.63 -6.91
CA ASN A 40 -9.87 7.38 -7.56
C ASN A 40 -9.45 6.27 -6.57
N MET A 41 -9.79 6.42 -5.30
CA MET A 41 -9.61 5.40 -4.28
C MET A 41 -10.85 4.51 -4.22
N PRO A 42 -10.81 3.28 -4.75
CA PRO A 42 -11.98 2.42 -4.80
C PRO A 42 -12.59 2.20 -3.42
N HIS A 43 -13.90 2.26 -3.33
CA HIS A 43 -14.67 2.01 -2.11
C HIS A 43 -14.37 2.94 -0.92
N ALA A 44 -13.61 4.03 -1.10
CA ALA A 44 -13.24 4.91 0.01
C ALA A 44 -14.49 5.53 0.66
N CYS A 45 -15.44 6.02 -0.14
CA CYS A 45 -16.67 6.60 0.38
C CYS A 45 -17.49 5.60 1.21
N GLU A 46 -17.63 4.37 0.74
CA GLU A 46 -18.39 3.32 1.44
C GLU A 46 -17.71 2.89 2.73
N LEU A 47 -16.37 2.68 2.69
CA LEU A 47 -15.59 2.17 3.80
C LEU A 47 -15.44 3.19 4.94
N PHE A 48 -15.39 4.47 4.61
CA PHE A 48 -15.12 5.52 5.61
C PHE A 48 -16.37 6.30 6.02
N ALA A 49 -17.53 6.09 5.37
CA ALA A 49 -18.80 6.76 5.71
C ALA A 49 -19.23 6.53 7.16
N GLU A 50 -18.88 5.41 7.76
CA GLU A 50 -19.21 5.11 9.18
C GLU A 50 -18.44 5.98 10.18
N PHE A 51 -17.33 6.63 9.72
CA PHE A 51 -16.46 7.44 10.59
C PHE A 51 -16.75 8.94 10.49
N GLY A 52 -17.40 9.39 9.42
CA GLY A 52 -17.68 10.80 9.24
C GLY A 52 -18.07 11.20 7.81
N GLU A 53 -17.96 12.47 7.52
CA GLU A 53 -18.19 13.03 6.20
C GLU A 53 -17.00 12.73 5.28
N VAL A 54 -17.23 12.00 4.20
CA VAL A 54 -16.20 11.68 3.20
C VAL A 54 -16.32 12.64 2.03
N VAL A 55 -15.24 13.36 1.74
CA VAL A 55 -15.16 14.36 0.67
C VAL A 55 -14.19 13.87 -0.39
N PRO A 56 -14.69 13.26 -1.49
CA PRO A 56 -13.85 12.84 -2.60
C PRO A 56 -13.43 14.04 -3.43
N LEU A 57 -12.13 14.13 -3.74
CA LEU A 57 -11.55 15.20 -4.56
C LEU A 57 -10.58 14.59 -5.59
N PRO A 58 -10.42 15.25 -6.76
CA PRO A 58 -9.39 14.85 -7.71
C PRO A 58 -8.01 14.97 -7.06
N GLY A 59 -7.27 13.85 -6.92
CA GLY A 59 -6.04 13.80 -6.14
C GLY A 59 -4.99 14.86 -6.52
N ARG A 60 -4.91 15.24 -7.80
CA ARG A 60 -4.00 16.30 -8.28
C ARG A 60 -4.45 17.72 -7.91
N GLN A 61 -5.67 17.89 -7.45
CA GLN A 61 -6.27 19.19 -7.13
C GLN A 61 -6.43 19.39 -5.62
N ILE A 62 -6.17 18.37 -4.80
CA ILE A 62 -6.21 18.51 -3.35
C ILE A 62 -5.18 19.57 -2.93
N GLY A 63 -5.67 20.66 -2.35
CA GLY A 63 -4.88 21.80 -1.92
C GLY A 63 -5.02 22.08 -0.43
N ALA A 64 -4.21 23.02 0.08
CA ALA A 64 -4.21 23.39 1.50
C ALA A 64 -5.59 23.93 1.97
N ALA A 65 -6.35 24.55 1.07
CA ALA A 65 -7.69 25.06 1.38
C ALA A 65 -8.69 23.94 1.72
N ASP A 66 -8.55 22.78 1.08
CA ASP A 66 -9.43 21.62 1.29
C ASP A 66 -9.19 20.95 2.64
N LEU A 67 -8.01 21.19 3.23
CA LEU A 67 -7.57 20.57 4.48
C LEU A 67 -7.77 21.44 5.73
N GLN A 68 -8.30 22.65 5.62
CA GLN A 68 -8.43 23.57 6.75
C GLN A 68 -9.25 23.00 7.91
N ASP A 69 -10.28 22.23 7.60
CA ASP A 69 -11.19 21.60 8.55
C ASP A 69 -11.18 20.06 8.46
N ALA A 70 -10.25 19.49 7.68
CA ALA A 70 -10.10 18.05 7.54
C ALA A 70 -9.43 17.43 8.78
N ASP A 71 -9.97 16.31 9.23
CA ASP A 71 -9.41 15.48 10.30
C ASP A 71 -8.55 14.34 9.74
N VAL A 72 -8.88 13.85 8.53
CA VAL A 72 -8.20 12.73 7.87
C VAL A 72 -7.95 13.08 6.40
N LEU A 73 -6.75 12.73 5.93
CA LEU A 73 -6.37 12.82 4.51
C LEU A 73 -5.98 11.46 3.98
N LEU A 74 -6.66 10.99 2.94
CA LEU A 74 -6.37 9.73 2.26
C LEU A 74 -6.01 10.02 0.81
N VAL A 75 -4.78 9.67 0.42
CA VAL A 75 -4.24 10.02 -0.89
C VAL A 75 -3.75 8.81 -1.68
N ARG A 76 -3.43 9.05 -2.94
CA ARG A 76 -2.66 8.17 -3.81
C ARG A 76 -1.36 8.87 -4.22
N SER A 77 -0.54 8.21 -5.02
CA SER A 77 0.78 8.69 -5.46
C SER A 77 0.76 10.01 -6.26
N VAL A 78 -0.41 10.46 -6.70
CA VAL A 78 -0.57 11.69 -7.50
C VAL A 78 -0.69 12.95 -6.65
N THR A 79 -0.89 12.82 -5.33
CA THR A 79 -1.00 13.93 -4.37
C THR A 79 0.29 14.01 -3.58
N ARG A 80 1.00 15.14 -3.67
CA ARG A 80 2.20 15.37 -2.88
C ARG A 80 1.81 15.94 -1.51
N VAL A 81 2.18 15.23 -0.44
CA VAL A 81 1.94 15.67 0.93
C VAL A 81 3.24 16.25 1.50
N ASP A 82 3.33 17.55 1.44
CA ASP A 82 4.50 18.34 1.87
C ASP A 82 4.09 19.51 2.76
N ALA A 83 5.06 20.35 3.13
CA ALA A 83 4.83 21.52 3.96
C ALA A 83 3.83 22.51 3.37
N GLY A 84 3.77 22.64 2.03
CA GLY A 84 2.83 23.52 1.34
C GLY A 84 1.40 23.04 1.50
N LEU A 85 1.15 21.75 1.25
CA LEU A 85 -0.17 21.15 1.42
C LEU A 85 -0.63 21.19 2.88
N LEU A 86 0.30 20.95 3.81
CA LEU A 86 0.01 20.89 5.25
C LEU A 86 0.08 22.27 5.95
N ALA A 87 0.19 23.37 5.20
CA ALA A 87 0.37 24.72 5.80
C ALA A 87 -0.80 25.15 6.68
N SER A 88 -2.02 24.75 6.34
CA SER A 88 -3.27 25.24 6.99
C SER A 88 -4.22 24.10 7.36
N CYS A 89 -3.71 23.05 8.05
CA CYS A 89 -4.50 21.89 8.46
C CYS A 89 -4.42 21.63 9.97
N PRO A 90 -4.92 22.54 10.82
CA PRO A 90 -4.73 22.45 12.28
C PRO A 90 -5.46 21.26 12.93
N ARG A 91 -6.44 20.68 12.24
CA ARG A 91 -7.23 19.55 12.72
C ARG A 91 -6.75 18.20 12.21
N LEU A 92 -5.83 18.19 11.23
CA LEU A 92 -5.40 16.96 10.58
C LEU A 92 -4.72 16.01 11.57
N ALA A 93 -5.35 14.89 11.80
CA ALA A 93 -4.95 13.91 12.81
C ALA A 93 -4.48 12.59 12.24
N PHE A 94 -4.65 12.36 10.91
CA PHE A 94 -4.21 11.16 10.25
C PHE A 94 -3.97 11.40 8.75
N VAL A 95 -2.91 10.79 8.23
CA VAL A 95 -2.63 10.71 6.79
C VAL A 95 -2.46 9.26 6.38
N GLY A 96 -3.12 8.85 5.30
CA GLY A 96 -2.96 7.53 4.72
C GLY A 96 -2.70 7.59 3.22
N THR A 97 -1.94 6.65 2.70
CA THR A 97 -1.84 6.46 1.24
C THR A 97 -2.25 5.06 0.84
N ALA A 98 -3.06 4.95 -0.21
CA ALA A 98 -3.47 3.68 -0.81
C ALA A 98 -2.39 3.10 -1.73
N THR A 99 -1.14 3.51 -1.56
CA THR A 99 0.00 3.05 -2.34
C THR A 99 1.04 2.38 -1.44
N ILE A 100 1.92 1.60 -2.05
CA ILE A 100 3.05 0.96 -1.37
C ILE A 100 4.16 1.97 -1.13
N GLY A 101 4.53 2.71 -2.20
CA GLY A 101 5.56 3.74 -2.16
C GLY A 101 5.10 4.98 -1.40
N THR A 102 6.03 5.67 -0.78
CA THR A 102 5.80 6.84 0.07
C THR A 102 6.56 8.08 -0.38
N ASP A 103 7.16 8.05 -1.57
CA ASP A 103 8.02 9.13 -2.09
C ASP A 103 7.29 10.48 -2.26
N HIS A 104 5.96 10.44 -2.34
CA HIS A 104 5.08 11.59 -2.41
C HIS A 104 4.67 12.14 -1.03
N ILE A 105 5.13 11.52 0.05
CA ILE A 105 4.76 11.88 1.44
C ILE A 105 6.01 12.33 2.20
N ASP A 106 5.99 13.53 2.75
CA ASP A 106 7.00 13.97 3.71
C ASP A 106 6.73 13.33 5.09
N THR A 107 7.24 12.11 5.24
CA THR A 107 7.05 11.33 6.47
C THR A 107 7.79 11.94 7.67
N ALA A 108 8.87 12.68 7.43
CA ALA A 108 9.61 13.37 8.49
C ALA A 108 8.77 14.52 9.05
N LEU A 109 8.18 15.33 8.19
CA LEU A 109 7.27 16.41 8.59
C LEU A 109 6.04 15.91 9.33
N LEU A 110 5.43 14.79 8.87
CA LEU A 110 4.30 14.18 9.58
C LEU A 110 4.70 13.72 10.98
N ALA A 111 5.87 13.10 11.11
CA ALA A 111 6.40 12.66 12.40
C ALA A 111 6.68 13.84 13.35
N GLU A 112 7.28 14.93 12.85
CA GLU A 112 7.53 16.17 13.59
C GLU A 112 6.22 16.78 14.11
N ARG A 113 5.16 16.79 13.29
CA ARG A 113 3.84 17.28 13.67
C ARG A 113 3.02 16.31 14.53
N GLY A 114 3.53 15.11 14.79
CA GLY A 114 2.84 14.07 15.54
C GLY A 114 1.63 13.49 14.80
N ILE A 115 1.57 13.64 13.47
CA ILE A 115 0.47 13.12 12.64
C ILE A 115 0.82 11.67 12.24
N PRO A 116 0.06 10.67 12.70
CA PRO A 116 0.23 9.28 12.29
C PRO A 116 0.07 9.12 10.78
N PHE A 117 0.95 8.31 10.19
CA PHE A 117 0.93 7.99 8.77
C PHE A 117 0.85 6.49 8.53
N PHE A 118 0.14 6.09 7.49
CA PHE A 118 0.05 4.70 7.06
C PHE A 118 0.10 4.58 5.53
N SER A 119 0.89 3.63 5.05
CA SER A 119 0.89 3.19 3.65
C SER A 119 0.27 1.78 3.53
N ALA A 120 0.06 1.30 2.32
CA ALA A 120 -0.57 0.01 2.05
C ALA A 120 0.42 -1.00 1.43
N PRO A 121 1.49 -1.43 2.14
CA PRO A 121 2.49 -2.34 1.59
C PRO A 121 1.86 -3.69 1.20
N GLY A 122 2.10 -4.11 -0.04
CA GLY A 122 1.60 -5.37 -0.58
C GLY A 122 0.10 -5.38 -0.94
N CYS A 123 -0.59 -4.25 -0.94
CA CYS A 123 -2.02 -4.19 -1.23
C CYS A 123 -2.38 -4.75 -2.61
N ASN A 124 -1.53 -4.55 -3.61
CA ASN A 124 -1.74 -4.99 -5.00
C ASN A 124 -0.92 -6.23 -5.39
N LYS A 125 -0.22 -6.87 -4.46
CA LYS A 125 0.71 -7.96 -4.77
C LYS A 125 0.06 -9.14 -5.51
N TYR A 126 -1.16 -9.48 -5.12
CA TYR A 126 -1.90 -10.59 -5.77
C TYR A 126 -2.35 -10.21 -7.18
N SER A 127 -2.91 -9.01 -7.36
CA SER A 127 -3.34 -8.52 -8.67
C SER A 127 -2.19 -8.42 -9.67
N VAL A 128 -1.01 -7.95 -9.23
CA VAL A 128 0.17 -7.92 -10.09
C VAL A 128 0.66 -9.34 -10.38
N GLY A 129 0.66 -10.24 -9.40
CA GLY A 129 1.00 -11.63 -9.60
C GLY A 129 0.07 -12.31 -10.61
N ASP A 130 -1.25 -12.05 -10.55
CA ASP A 130 -2.24 -12.59 -11.49
C ASP A 130 -2.07 -12.02 -12.90
N TYR A 131 -1.76 -10.72 -12.99
CA TYR A 131 -1.46 -10.09 -14.29
C TYR A 131 -0.24 -10.72 -14.96
N VAL A 132 0.87 -10.88 -14.22
CA VAL A 132 2.09 -11.49 -14.77
C VAL A 132 1.84 -12.95 -15.15
N LEU A 133 1.12 -13.71 -14.32
CA LEU A 133 0.72 -15.09 -14.64
C LEU A 133 -0.07 -15.13 -15.94
N SER A 134 -1.07 -14.28 -16.09
CA SER A 134 -1.89 -14.21 -17.32
C SER A 134 -1.05 -13.87 -18.54
N ALA A 135 -0.09 -12.93 -18.41
CA ALA A 135 0.81 -12.56 -19.50
C ALA A 135 1.73 -13.73 -19.89
N LEU A 136 2.28 -14.47 -18.91
CA LEU A 136 3.11 -15.65 -19.15
C LEU A 136 2.33 -16.75 -19.89
N LEU A 137 1.09 -17.02 -19.51
CA LEU A 137 0.23 -18.01 -20.17
C LEU A 137 -0.09 -17.63 -21.61
N VAL A 138 -0.41 -16.35 -21.85
CA VAL A 138 -0.66 -15.86 -23.23
C VAL A 138 0.60 -15.95 -24.10
N LEU A 139 1.77 -15.61 -23.54
CA LEU A 139 3.03 -15.73 -24.27
C LEU A 139 3.39 -17.20 -24.55
N ALA A 140 3.17 -18.08 -23.57
CA ALA A 140 3.41 -19.51 -23.72
C ALA A 140 2.54 -20.10 -24.84
N GLU A 141 1.25 -19.81 -24.84
CA GLU A 141 0.33 -20.24 -25.92
C GLU A 141 0.74 -19.68 -27.29
N ARG A 142 1.03 -18.37 -27.36
CA ARG A 142 1.39 -17.70 -28.62
C ARG A 142 2.68 -18.21 -29.24
N HIS A 143 3.64 -18.62 -28.42
CA HIS A 143 4.97 -19.04 -28.85
C HIS A 143 5.21 -20.55 -28.68
N GLU A 144 4.16 -21.32 -28.37
CA GLU A 144 4.23 -22.76 -28.16
C GLU A 144 5.30 -23.17 -27.13
N LEU A 145 5.42 -22.40 -26.01
CA LEU A 145 6.41 -22.60 -24.98
C LEU A 145 5.87 -23.47 -23.84
N SER A 146 6.70 -24.34 -23.28
CA SER A 146 6.39 -25.11 -22.07
C SER A 146 6.99 -24.40 -20.86
N LEU A 147 6.14 -23.79 -20.03
CA LEU A 147 6.59 -22.95 -18.92
C LEU A 147 7.39 -23.71 -17.87
N ASP A 148 7.08 -25.00 -17.66
CA ASP A 148 7.81 -25.88 -16.73
C ASP A 148 9.26 -26.17 -17.15
N GLN A 149 9.62 -25.86 -18.40
CA GLN A 149 10.98 -25.96 -18.94
C GLN A 149 11.73 -24.64 -18.95
N MET A 150 11.08 -23.57 -18.49
CA MET A 150 11.62 -22.21 -18.56
C MET A 150 12.07 -21.69 -17.20
N SER A 151 13.00 -20.74 -17.25
CA SER A 151 13.41 -19.95 -16.09
C SER A 151 12.72 -18.60 -16.08
N LEU A 152 12.47 -18.08 -14.88
CA LEU A 152 11.98 -16.71 -14.66
C LEU A 152 12.88 -16.00 -13.66
N ALA A 153 13.50 -14.90 -14.08
CA ALA A 153 14.23 -14.03 -13.17
C ALA A 153 13.27 -12.95 -12.60
N VAL A 154 13.20 -12.87 -11.27
CA VAL A 154 12.42 -11.87 -10.54
C VAL A 154 13.40 -10.87 -9.90
N ILE A 155 13.45 -9.66 -10.48
CA ILE A 155 14.28 -8.56 -9.99
C ILE A 155 13.44 -7.70 -9.05
N GLY A 156 13.79 -7.73 -7.76
CA GLY A 156 12.98 -7.20 -6.66
C GLY A 156 12.06 -8.25 -6.06
N ALA A 157 12.54 -8.97 -5.03
CA ALA A 157 11.82 -10.05 -4.35
C ALA A 157 11.05 -9.58 -3.10
N GLY A 158 10.49 -8.35 -3.16
CA GLY A 158 9.58 -7.85 -2.13
C GLY A 158 8.17 -8.44 -2.26
N ASN A 159 7.18 -7.82 -1.62
CA ASN A 159 5.79 -8.31 -1.59
C ASN A 159 5.23 -8.70 -2.97
N THR A 160 5.51 -7.91 -4.00
CA THR A 160 5.01 -8.12 -5.36
C THR A 160 5.82 -9.19 -6.07
N GLY A 161 7.15 -9.11 -6.01
CA GLY A 161 8.05 -10.09 -6.64
C GLY A 161 7.82 -11.50 -6.09
N GLU A 162 7.67 -11.66 -4.78
CA GLU A 162 7.35 -12.95 -4.18
C GLU A 162 5.99 -13.51 -4.62
N SER A 163 4.99 -12.64 -4.83
CA SER A 163 3.71 -13.09 -5.39
C SER A 163 3.85 -13.64 -6.81
N VAL A 164 4.69 -13.00 -7.64
CA VAL A 164 5.01 -13.47 -8.99
C VAL A 164 5.82 -14.78 -8.93
N ALA A 165 6.87 -14.79 -8.11
CA ALA A 165 7.74 -15.95 -7.94
C ALA A 165 6.96 -17.21 -7.55
N GLY A 166 6.12 -17.12 -6.52
CA GLY A 166 5.32 -18.27 -6.07
C GLY A 166 4.32 -18.78 -7.12
N LYS A 167 3.77 -17.88 -7.96
CA LYS A 167 2.88 -18.29 -9.06
C LYS A 167 3.65 -18.99 -10.19
N ALA A 168 4.84 -18.48 -10.53
CA ALA A 168 5.71 -19.08 -11.53
C ALA A 168 6.22 -20.46 -11.07
N GLU A 169 6.61 -20.61 -9.81
CA GLU A 169 6.97 -21.91 -9.21
C GLU A 169 5.81 -22.91 -9.26
N ALA A 170 4.57 -22.45 -9.01
CA ALA A 170 3.38 -23.29 -9.11
C ALA A 170 3.10 -23.78 -10.56
N LEU A 171 3.62 -23.08 -11.57
CA LEU A 171 3.62 -23.53 -12.97
C LEU A 171 4.79 -24.44 -13.34
N GLY A 172 5.66 -24.79 -12.39
CA GLY A 172 6.84 -25.62 -12.60
C GLY A 172 8.06 -24.86 -13.12
N MET A 173 8.02 -23.53 -13.24
CA MET A 173 9.15 -22.74 -13.71
C MET A 173 10.30 -22.75 -12.69
N LYS A 174 11.54 -22.69 -13.18
CA LYS A 174 12.69 -22.39 -12.34
C LYS A 174 12.73 -20.88 -12.06
N VAL A 175 12.58 -20.48 -10.78
CA VAL A 175 12.59 -19.05 -10.42
C VAL A 175 13.93 -18.63 -9.82
N LEU A 176 14.51 -17.56 -10.34
CA LEU A 176 15.72 -16.92 -9.84
C LEU A 176 15.35 -15.58 -9.21
N ARG A 177 15.59 -15.43 -7.91
CA ARG A 177 15.31 -14.18 -7.16
C ARG A 177 16.56 -13.32 -7.08
N CYS A 178 16.46 -12.08 -7.53
CA CYS A 178 17.53 -11.09 -7.41
C CYS A 178 17.01 -9.87 -6.62
N ASP A 179 17.46 -9.69 -5.40
CA ASP A 179 17.17 -8.53 -4.56
C ASP A 179 18.38 -8.21 -3.67
N PRO A 180 19.35 -7.44 -4.17
CA PRO A 180 20.57 -7.13 -3.41
C PRO A 180 20.32 -6.46 -2.05
N PRO A 181 19.36 -5.53 -1.87
CA PRO A 181 18.99 -5.02 -0.56
C PRO A 181 18.52 -6.10 0.42
N LEU A 182 17.61 -6.99 0.00
CA LEU A 182 17.12 -8.06 0.84
C LEU A 182 18.22 -9.08 1.17
N ALA A 183 19.03 -9.47 0.18
CA ALA A 183 20.16 -10.35 0.39
C ALA A 183 21.15 -9.81 1.45
N ARG A 184 21.46 -8.51 1.39
CA ARG A 184 22.33 -7.85 2.38
C ARG A 184 21.70 -7.74 3.77
N SER A 185 20.38 -7.68 3.86
CA SER A 185 19.69 -7.63 5.15
C SER A 185 19.62 -8.95 5.90
N GLY A 186 20.12 -10.05 5.28
CA GLY A 186 20.04 -11.39 5.85
C GLY A 186 18.65 -12.01 5.75
N ALA A 187 17.79 -11.52 4.84
CA ALA A 187 16.51 -12.13 4.58
C ALA A 187 16.70 -13.60 4.13
N ALA A 188 15.82 -14.49 4.60
CA ALA A 188 15.84 -15.88 4.19
C ALA A 188 15.47 -16.00 2.71
N GLY A 189 16.24 -16.77 1.95
CA GLY A 189 16.03 -17.06 0.52
C GLY A 189 17.32 -17.19 -0.24
N ASP A 190 17.27 -17.92 -1.34
CA ASP A 190 18.40 -18.07 -2.26
C ASP A 190 18.36 -16.95 -3.29
N PHE A 191 19.13 -15.90 -3.04
CA PHE A 191 19.24 -14.76 -3.97
C PHE A 191 20.45 -14.95 -4.89
N VAL A 192 20.22 -14.68 -6.18
CA VAL A 192 21.29 -14.61 -7.18
C VAL A 192 21.72 -13.16 -7.40
N ASP A 193 22.91 -12.98 -7.94
CA ASP A 193 23.35 -11.66 -8.39
C ASP A 193 22.61 -11.22 -9.67
N TYR A 194 22.73 -9.92 -9.98
CA TYR A 194 22.02 -9.31 -11.10
C TYR A 194 22.42 -9.91 -12.46
N ARG A 195 23.69 -10.30 -12.63
CA ARG A 195 24.18 -10.90 -13.89
C ARG A 195 23.58 -12.28 -14.08
N THR A 196 23.63 -13.11 -13.05
CA THR A 196 23.01 -14.46 -13.05
C THR A 196 21.51 -14.38 -13.36
N ALA A 197 20.83 -13.37 -12.82
CA ALA A 197 19.40 -13.15 -13.09
C ALA A 197 19.12 -12.77 -14.56
N LEU A 198 19.99 -12.00 -15.20
CA LEU A 198 19.82 -11.59 -16.61
C LEU A 198 20.20 -12.67 -17.62
N ASP A 199 21.04 -13.63 -17.22
CA ASP A 199 21.48 -14.74 -18.06
C ASP A 199 20.53 -15.98 -17.97
N ALA A 200 19.38 -15.81 -17.33
CA ALA A 200 18.41 -16.86 -16.99
C ALA A 200 17.51 -17.33 -18.16
#